data_8a9a40de00c6383059e48dcbe3744eb1
#
_entry.id   8a9a40de00c6383059e48dcbe3744eb1
#
_cell.length_a   1.000
_cell.length_b   1.000
_cell.length_c   1.000
_cell.angle_alpha   90.00
_cell.angle_beta   90.00
_cell.angle_gamma   90.00
#
_symmetry.space_group_name_H-M   'P 1'
#
loop_
_entity.id
_entity.type
_entity.pdbx_description
1 polymer ?
#
loop_
_entity_poly.entity_id
_entity_poly.type
_entity_poly.pdbx_seq_one_letter_code
_entity_poly.pdbx_strand_id
1 'polypeptide(L)'
;MRWIALLLLALAMFCSYIFMDILSPIKDLMQTERGWDSLAFGTMQGAETFLNVFVFFLIFAGIILDKMGVRFTAVLSGAVMLIGGLIKYYAISESFYGSGAERWFTENLNYIPVFEELGVSPFYRGMPASAKLAALGFMIFGCGTEMAGITVSRGIVKWFKGRETALAMGSEMALARLGVATCMIFSPYFAKLGGHVNVSRSVAFGVVLLCIALIMFVVYFFMDKKLDSQTGEAEEKDDPFKISDIGKILSSLGFWLVALLCVLYYSAIFPFQKYAVNMLQCNLTLTEPAAGSFWAGDTVTIIQYIIMLVVAICSFSSNFSKNKSMKFGLMAVAIVALIVYCYMGFMRGTAETIFAVFPLLAVAITPILGSYVDKKGKAASMLMIGSLLLIICHLTFAFILPMFKGNAVGGVIVAYVTILVLGASFSLVPAALWPSVPKLVDEKIIGSAYALIFWIQNIGLWLFPLLIGKVLENTNPGVDDPVALDYTWPLVMLACLGVAALIIGIILKRVDAKKHLGLEEPNIK
;
A
#
# COMPACT_ATOMS: atom_id res chain seq x y z
N MET A 1 -25.00 15.45 0.71
CA MET A 1 -23.80 16.15 0.24
C MET A 1 -22.51 15.57 0.83
N ARG A 2 -22.36 15.45 2.18
CA ARG A 2 -21.11 14.93 2.82
C ARG A 2 -20.67 13.55 2.34
N TRP A 3 -21.60 12.60 2.16
CA TRP A 3 -21.29 11.26 1.64
C TRP A 3 -20.82 11.26 0.18
N ILE A 4 -21.30 12.23 -0.63
CA ILE A 4 -20.83 12.40 -2.01
C ILE A 4 -19.40 12.96 -2.00
N ALA A 5 -19.10 13.93 -1.13
CA ALA A 5 -17.75 14.46 -0.95
C ALA A 5 -16.78 13.34 -0.51
N LEU A 6 -17.18 12.51 0.46
CA LEU A 6 -16.41 11.33 0.88
C LEU A 6 -16.17 10.37 -0.29
N LEU A 7 -17.22 10.07 -1.06
CA LEU A 7 -17.11 9.14 -2.19
C LEU A 7 -16.12 9.66 -3.25
N LEU A 8 -16.14 10.95 -3.57
CA LEU A 8 -15.19 11.55 -4.51
C LEU A 8 -13.76 11.46 -4.01
N LEU A 9 -13.50 11.80 -2.74
CA LEU A 9 -12.19 11.73 -2.13
C LEU A 9 -11.69 10.27 -2.06
N ALA A 10 -12.53 9.37 -1.60
CA ALA A 10 -12.18 7.96 -1.44
C ALA A 10 -11.96 7.24 -2.78
N LEU A 11 -12.74 7.56 -3.83
CA LEU A 11 -12.52 7.02 -5.17
C LEU A 11 -11.26 7.60 -5.83
N ALA A 12 -10.91 8.86 -5.56
CA ALA A 12 -9.64 9.41 -6.03
C ALA A 12 -8.45 8.66 -5.39
N MET A 13 -8.52 8.35 -4.10
CA MET A 13 -7.51 7.51 -3.43
C MET A 13 -7.51 6.08 -3.95
N PHE A 14 -8.68 5.47 -4.19
CA PHE A 14 -8.78 4.16 -4.84
C PHE A 14 -8.01 4.11 -6.17
N CYS A 15 -8.17 5.11 -7.02
CA CYS A 15 -7.44 5.22 -8.29
C CYS A 15 -5.93 5.38 -8.07
N SER A 16 -5.53 6.18 -7.09
CA SER A 16 -4.12 6.38 -6.72
C SER A 16 -3.47 5.08 -6.26
N TYR A 17 -4.12 4.30 -5.40
CA TYR A 17 -3.61 3.02 -4.90
C TYR A 17 -3.53 1.94 -5.99
N ILE A 18 -4.41 1.97 -7.00
CA ILE A 18 -4.25 1.11 -8.19
C ILE A 18 -2.95 1.47 -8.93
N PHE A 19 -2.69 2.76 -9.16
CA PHE A 19 -1.49 3.18 -9.88
C PHE A 19 -0.21 2.93 -9.09
N MET A 20 -0.25 3.09 -7.77
CA MET A 20 0.87 2.83 -6.86
C MET A 20 1.41 1.41 -7.03
N ASP A 21 0.52 0.42 -7.15
CA ASP A 21 0.87 -0.99 -7.24
C ASP A 21 0.81 -1.55 -8.67
N ILE A 22 0.62 -0.71 -9.69
CA ILE A 22 0.31 -1.13 -11.07
C ILE A 22 1.32 -2.12 -11.68
N LEU A 23 2.58 -2.06 -11.28
CA LEU A 23 3.63 -2.97 -11.77
C LEU A 23 3.86 -4.18 -10.85
N SER A 24 3.34 -4.17 -9.62
CA SER A 24 3.58 -5.23 -8.64
C SER A 24 3.15 -6.62 -9.12
N PRO A 25 1.95 -6.81 -9.73
CA PRO A 25 1.51 -8.11 -10.20
C PRO A 25 2.11 -8.55 -11.54
N ILE A 26 2.91 -7.71 -12.21
CA ILE A 26 3.52 -7.99 -13.51
C ILE A 26 5.06 -7.83 -13.49
N LYS A 27 5.70 -8.08 -12.33
CA LYS A 27 7.16 -7.98 -12.20
C LYS A 27 7.88 -8.91 -13.18
N ASP A 28 7.40 -10.13 -13.35
CA ASP A 28 7.91 -11.12 -14.31
C ASP A 28 7.87 -10.59 -15.76
N LEU A 29 6.75 -9.98 -16.13
CA LEU A 29 6.60 -9.36 -17.45
C LEU A 29 7.49 -8.12 -17.62
N MET A 30 7.74 -7.35 -16.56
CA MET A 30 8.69 -6.23 -16.62
C MET A 30 10.12 -6.70 -16.85
N GLN A 31 10.51 -7.83 -16.28
CA GLN A 31 11.83 -8.42 -16.52
C GLN A 31 11.94 -8.93 -17.97
N THR A 32 10.95 -9.66 -18.47
CA THR A 32 10.97 -10.25 -19.82
C THR A 32 10.81 -9.21 -20.93
N GLU A 33 9.89 -8.24 -20.76
CA GLU A 33 9.54 -7.27 -21.81
C GLU A 33 10.42 -6.01 -21.81
N ARG A 34 10.97 -5.64 -20.65
CA ARG A 34 11.72 -4.37 -20.46
C ARG A 34 13.12 -4.56 -19.89
N GLY A 35 13.53 -5.80 -19.62
CA GLY A 35 14.85 -6.11 -19.08
C GLY A 35 15.08 -5.55 -17.66
N TRP A 36 14.02 -5.34 -16.89
CA TRP A 36 14.18 -4.88 -15.50
C TRP A 36 14.47 -6.06 -14.60
N ASP A 37 15.73 -6.20 -14.18
CA ASP A 37 16.10 -7.14 -13.15
C ASP A 37 15.43 -6.81 -11.80
N SER A 38 15.62 -7.68 -10.82
CA SER A 38 14.98 -7.50 -9.51
C SER A 38 15.49 -6.27 -8.78
N LEU A 39 16.74 -5.85 -9.01
CA LEU A 39 17.32 -4.64 -8.42
C LEU A 39 16.74 -3.38 -9.06
N ALA A 40 16.64 -3.32 -10.39
CA ALA A 40 16.03 -2.18 -11.11
C ALA A 40 14.55 -2.02 -10.72
N PHE A 41 13.83 -3.13 -10.64
CA PHE A 41 12.45 -3.14 -10.19
C PHE A 41 12.30 -2.59 -8.76
N GLY A 42 13.11 -3.09 -7.82
CA GLY A 42 13.09 -2.64 -6.42
C GLY A 42 13.49 -1.18 -6.25
N THR A 43 14.52 -0.74 -6.98
CA THR A 43 14.99 0.65 -6.98
C THR A 43 13.90 1.59 -7.49
N MET A 44 13.22 1.23 -8.59
CA MET A 44 12.09 2.00 -9.11
C MET A 44 10.90 2.00 -8.14
N GLN A 45 10.59 0.88 -7.49
CA GLN A 45 9.51 0.82 -6.52
C GLN A 45 9.79 1.67 -5.26
N GLY A 46 11.02 1.66 -4.76
CA GLY A 46 11.44 2.51 -3.64
C GLY A 46 11.44 4.00 -3.97
N ALA A 47 11.60 4.35 -5.25
CA ALA A 47 11.64 5.74 -5.69
C ALA A 47 10.37 6.54 -5.33
N GLU A 48 9.23 5.89 -5.16
CA GLU A 48 7.97 6.51 -4.74
C GLU A 48 8.13 7.42 -3.52
N THR A 49 8.85 6.96 -2.51
CA THR A 49 9.00 7.68 -1.23
C THR A 49 10.34 8.42 -1.11
N PHE A 50 11.20 8.37 -2.12
CA PHE A 50 12.53 8.97 -2.10
C PHE A 50 12.51 10.47 -1.74
N LEU A 51 11.68 11.26 -2.41
CA LEU A 51 11.61 12.71 -2.15
C LEU A 51 11.00 13.02 -0.77
N ASN A 52 10.09 12.16 -0.28
CA ASN A 52 9.55 12.29 1.08
C ASN A 52 10.64 12.07 2.14
N VAL A 53 11.56 11.13 1.89
CA VAL A 53 12.66 10.80 2.82
C VAL A 53 13.75 11.87 2.79
N PHE A 54 14.28 12.19 1.59
CA PHE A 54 15.51 12.97 1.47
C PHE A 54 15.30 14.47 1.28
N VAL A 55 14.12 14.87 0.78
CA VAL A 55 13.76 16.28 0.59
C VAL A 55 12.69 16.74 1.59
N PHE A 56 12.21 15.82 2.45
CA PHE A 56 11.16 16.12 3.44
C PHE A 56 9.89 16.68 2.81
N PHE A 57 9.53 16.17 1.62
CA PHE A 57 8.42 16.71 0.83
C PHE A 57 7.10 16.77 1.59
N LEU A 58 6.84 15.82 2.50
CA LEU A 58 5.62 15.80 3.31
C LEU A 58 5.46 17.07 4.17
N ILE A 59 6.55 17.67 4.63
CA ILE A 59 6.52 18.96 5.34
C ILE A 59 6.07 20.08 4.39
N PHE A 60 6.62 20.11 3.17
CA PHE A 60 6.19 21.10 2.16
C PHE A 60 4.72 20.91 1.77
N ALA A 61 4.28 19.67 1.64
CA ALA A 61 2.87 19.34 1.37
C ALA A 61 1.95 19.85 2.49
N GLY A 62 2.34 19.70 3.76
CA GLY A 62 1.63 20.26 4.90
C GLY A 62 1.56 21.79 4.85
N ILE A 63 2.67 22.47 4.56
CA ILE A 63 2.71 23.94 4.42
C ILE A 63 1.81 24.42 3.26
N ILE A 64 1.79 23.70 2.14
CA ILE A 64 0.90 24.01 1.01
C ILE A 64 -0.55 23.87 1.45
N LEU A 65 -0.90 22.78 2.13
CA LEU A 65 -2.24 22.53 2.64
C LEU A 65 -2.70 23.61 3.59
N ASP A 66 -1.85 24.05 4.52
CA ASP A 66 -2.18 25.09 5.50
C ASP A 66 -2.35 26.47 4.87
N LYS A 67 -1.55 26.81 3.86
CA LYS A 67 -1.60 28.12 3.19
C LYS A 67 -2.66 28.20 2.11
N MET A 68 -2.84 27.14 1.32
CA MET A 68 -3.67 27.14 0.11
C MET A 68 -5.03 26.46 0.34
N GLY A 69 -5.19 25.73 1.44
CA GLY A 69 -6.42 25.03 1.82
C GLY A 69 -6.63 23.72 1.09
N VAL A 70 -7.61 22.93 1.60
CA VAL A 70 -7.93 21.57 1.13
C VAL A 70 -8.27 21.53 -0.36
N ARG A 71 -9.04 22.50 -0.87
CA ARG A 71 -9.50 22.55 -2.26
C ARG A 71 -8.37 22.61 -3.28
N PHE A 72 -7.49 23.59 -3.09
CA PHE A 72 -6.35 23.79 -3.99
C PHE A 72 -5.40 22.61 -3.93
N THR A 73 -5.09 22.16 -2.72
CA THR A 73 -4.13 21.08 -2.50
C THR A 73 -4.64 19.74 -3.05
N ALA A 74 -5.95 19.47 -3.01
CA ALA A 74 -6.54 18.28 -3.64
C ALA A 74 -6.34 18.28 -5.16
N VAL A 75 -6.62 19.39 -5.84
CA VAL A 75 -6.43 19.49 -7.30
C VAL A 75 -4.93 19.43 -7.65
N LEU A 76 -4.09 20.12 -6.90
CA LEU A 76 -2.64 20.10 -7.10
C LEU A 76 -2.08 18.68 -6.93
N SER A 77 -2.49 17.95 -5.90
CA SER A 77 -2.05 16.56 -5.67
C SER A 77 -2.45 15.65 -6.83
N GLY A 78 -3.69 15.77 -7.32
CA GLY A 78 -4.16 15.02 -8.49
C GLY A 78 -3.37 15.34 -9.75
N ALA A 79 -3.03 16.61 -9.98
CA ALA A 79 -2.21 17.03 -11.13
C ALA A 79 -0.78 16.48 -11.03
N VAL A 80 -0.16 16.54 -9.86
CA VAL A 80 1.20 16.00 -9.61
C VAL A 80 1.23 14.48 -9.79
N MET A 81 0.21 13.76 -9.26
CA MET A 81 0.09 12.31 -9.50
C MET A 81 -0.02 11.99 -10.99
N LEU A 82 -0.84 12.72 -11.72
CA LEU A 82 -1.03 12.51 -13.15
C LEU A 82 0.25 12.77 -13.95
N ILE A 83 0.97 13.85 -13.66
CA ILE A 83 2.26 14.16 -14.31
C ILE A 83 3.25 13.01 -14.07
N GLY A 84 3.41 12.56 -12.82
CA GLY A 84 4.27 11.43 -12.50
C GLY A 84 3.84 10.15 -13.21
N GLY A 85 2.53 9.91 -13.27
CA GLY A 85 1.95 8.77 -13.99
C GLY A 85 2.23 8.80 -15.50
N LEU A 86 2.10 9.95 -16.13
CA LEU A 86 2.40 10.13 -17.56
C LEU A 86 3.89 9.91 -17.87
N ILE A 87 4.79 10.38 -17.01
CA ILE A 87 6.23 10.14 -17.15
C ILE A 87 6.53 8.64 -17.04
N LYS A 88 5.97 7.95 -16.04
CA LYS A 88 6.13 6.50 -15.86
C LYS A 88 5.55 5.72 -17.05
N TYR A 89 4.41 6.15 -17.59
CA TYR A 89 3.83 5.55 -18.79
C TYR A 89 4.75 5.71 -20.02
N TYR A 90 5.24 6.93 -20.26
CA TYR A 90 6.16 7.19 -21.38
C TYR A 90 7.43 6.33 -21.27
N ALA A 91 8.01 6.25 -20.08
CA ALA A 91 9.22 5.45 -19.81
C ALA A 91 9.07 3.96 -20.17
N ILE A 92 7.88 3.40 -19.99
CA ILE A 92 7.57 1.98 -20.23
C ILE A 92 7.01 1.75 -21.64
N SER A 93 6.56 2.81 -22.32
CA SER A 93 5.97 2.73 -23.65
C SER A 93 7.02 2.40 -24.72
N GLU A 94 6.56 1.83 -25.83
CA GLU A 94 7.44 1.51 -26.97
C GLU A 94 8.05 2.76 -27.62
N SER A 95 7.38 3.91 -27.52
CA SER A 95 7.87 5.18 -28.04
C SER A 95 9.12 5.72 -27.32
N PHE A 96 9.43 5.23 -26.14
CA PHE A 96 10.64 5.58 -25.41
C PHE A 96 11.87 4.90 -26.02
N TYR A 97 11.73 3.65 -26.47
CA TYR A 97 12.83 2.86 -27.01
C TYR A 97 13.29 3.38 -28.37
N GLY A 98 14.60 3.48 -28.57
CA GLY A 98 15.22 4.10 -29.74
C GLY A 98 15.16 5.63 -29.76
N SER A 99 14.54 6.26 -28.77
CA SER A 99 14.43 7.72 -28.68
C SER A 99 15.71 8.39 -28.20
N GLY A 100 15.83 9.70 -28.44
CA GLY A 100 16.92 10.51 -27.87
C GLY A 100 16.89 10.55 -26.34
N ALA A 101 15.70 10.43 -25.74
CA ALA A 101 15.54 10.36 -24.30
C ALA A 101 16.16 9.08 -23.72
N GLU A 102 15.92 7.92 -24.31
CA GLU A 102 16.54 6.66 -23.86
C GLU A 102 18.07 6.77 -23.85
N ARG A 103 18.66 7.29 -24.94
CA ARG A 103 20.12 7.51 -25.03
C ARG A 103 20.62 8.43 -23.93
N TRP A 104 19.94 9.54 -23.72
CA TRP A 104 20.32 10.50 -22.68
C TRP A 104 20.30 9.88 -21.28
N PHE A 105 19.24 9.13 -20.93
CA PHE A 105 19.13 8.46 -19.63
C PHE A 105 20.15 7.33 -19.45
N THR A 106 20.53 6.65 -20.53
CA THR A 106 21.58 5.64 -20.52
C THR A 106 22.94 6.24 -20.18
N GLU A 107 23.27 7.38 -20.82
CA GLU A 107 24.60 7.98 -20.75
C GLU A 107 24.79 8.86 -19.51
N ASN A 108 23.79 9.63 -19.12
CA ASN A 108 23.96 10.76 -18.20
C ASN A 108 23.44 10.52 -16.78
N LEU A 109 22.36 9.77 -16.57
CA LEU A 109 21.78 9.57 -15.25
C LEU A 109 22.18 8.22 -14.67
N ASN A 110 23.42 8.11 -14.20
CA ASN A 110 23.93 6.87 -13.61
C ASN A 110 23.95 6.89 -12.08
N TYR A 111 24.02 8.06 -11.47
CA TYR A 111 23.99 8.24 -10.00
C TYR A 111 23.74 9.71 -9.67
N ILE A 112 23.39 9.95 -8.42
CA ILE A 112 23.40 11.29 -7.83
C ILE A 112 24.61 11.32 -6.88
N PRO A 113 25.66 12.16 -7.10
CA PRO A 113 26.95 12.05 -6.42
C PRO A 113 26.87 11.92 -4.90
N VAL A 114 26.15 12.82 -4.23
CA VAL A 114 26.00 12.81 -2.77
C VAL A 114 25.32 11.53 -2.27
N PHE A 115 24.34 11.01 -3.00
CA PHE A 115 23.62 9.81 -2.62
C PHE A 115 24.37 8.53 -2.98
N GLU A 116 25.24 8.57 -3.98
CA GLU A 116 26.14 7.45 -4.31
C GLU A 116 27.14 7.21 -3.20
N GLU A 117 27.79 8.25 -2.68
CA GLU A 117 28.74 8.15 -1.58
C GLU A 117 28.08 7.56 -0.31
N LEU A 118 26.81 7.84 -0.10
CA LEU A 118 26.02 7.29 0.99
C LEU A 118 25.46 5.88 0.70
N GLY A 119 25.67 5.36 -0.54
CA GLY A 119 25.13 4.05 -0.97
C GLY A 119 23.60 4.03 -1.14
N VAL A 120 22.97 5.19 -1.31
CA VAL A 120 21.50 5.37 -1.33
C VAL A 120 21.00 6.06 -2.60
N SER A 121 21.80 6.08 -3.67
CA SER A 121 21.40 6.68 -4.94
C SER A 121 20.17 5.94 -5.52
N PRO A 122 19.14 6.68 -5.99
CA PRO A 122 17.99 6.10 -6.67
C PRO A 122 18.30 5.66 -8.11
N PHE A 123 19.53 5.85 -8.55
CA PHE A 123 20.03 5.44 -9.87
C PHE A 123 21.40 4.79 -9.69
N TYR A 124 21.72 3.84 -10.56
CA TYR A 124 23.02 3.17 -10.58
C TYR A 124 23.46 2.88 -12.02
N ARG A 125 24.77 2.70 -12.20
CA ARG A 125 25.34 2.37 -13.51
C ARG A 125 24.86 0.97 -13.94
N GLY A 126 24.29 0.88 -15.16
CA GLY A 126 23.71 -0.37 -15.68
C GLY A 126 22.21 -0.51 -15.45
N MET A 127 21.59 0.35 -14.64
CA MET A 127 20.13 0.39 -14.52
C MET A 127 19.50 0.74 -15.88
N PRO A 128 18.48 -0.01 -16.37
CA PRO A 128 17.80 0.29 -17.63
C PRO A 128 17.28 1.73 -17.68
N ALA A 129 17.46 2.41 -18.82
CA ALA A 129 17.05 3.81 -18.99
C ALA A 129 15.54 4.01 -18.74
N SER A 130 14.72 3.04 -19.16
CA SER A 130 13.29 3.04 -18.89
C SER A 130 12.98 2.97 -17.40
N ALA A 131 13.74 2.19 -16.62
CA ALA A 131 13.58 2.11 -15.16
C ALA A 131 13.99 3.42 -14.46
N LYS A 132 15.05 4.10 -14.95
CA LYS A 132 15.48 5.41 -14.42
C LYS A 132 14.40 6.47 -14.63
N LEU A 133 13.85 6.59 -15.83
CA LEU A 133 12.80 7.56 -16.13
C LEU A 133 11.50 7.20 -15.40
N ALA A 134 11.15 5.91 -15.31
CA ALA A 134 10.00 5.45 -14.55
C ALA A 134 10.14 5.78 -13.05
N ALA A 135 11.36 5.66 -12.49
CA ALA A 135 11.65 6.03 -11.10
C ALA A 135 11.44 7.54 -10.88
N LEU A 136 11.90 8.40 -11.78
CA LEU A 136 11.62 9.85 -11.71
C LEU A 136 10.12 10.15 -11.75
N GLY A 137 9.37 9.52 -12.65
CA GLY A 137 7.91 9.65 -12.70
C GLY A 137 7.27 9.18 -11.40
N PHE A 138 7.78 8.10 -10.82
CA PHE A 138 7.23 7.55 -9.58
C PHE A 138 7.58 8.38 -8.34
N MET A 139 8.72 9.07 -8.31
CA MET A 139 9.04 10.08 -7.28
C MET A 139 8.03 11.22 -7.31
N ILE A 140 7.70 11.74 -8.50
CA ILE A 140 6.73 12.82 -8.66
C ILE A 140 5.33 12.33 -8.26
N PHE A 141 4.94 11.14 -8.69
CA PHE A 141 3.68 10.51 -8.28
C PHE A 141 3.59 10.37 -6.76
N GLY A 142 4.66 9.90 -6.11
CA GLY A 142 4.75 9.75 -4.66
C GLY A 142 4.53 11.06 -3.91
N CYS A 143 5.10 12.17 -4.40
CA CYS A 143 4.82 13.51 -3.85
C CYS A 143 3.31 13.84 -3.94
N GLY A 144 2.68 13.56 -5.08
CA GLY A 144 1.25 13.79 -5.27
C GLY A 144 0.40 12.93 -4.33
N THR A 145 0.74 11.65 -4.18
CA THR A 145 0.00 10.70 -3.35
C THR A 145 0.07 11.04 -1.87
N GLU A 146 1.24 11.38 -1.35
CA GLU A 146 1.40 11.79 0.05
C GLU A 146 0.66 13.10 0.35
N MET A 147 0.74 14.07 -0.57
CA MET A 147 -0.03 15.31 -0.47
C MET A 147 -1.55 15.04 -0.53
N ALA A 148 -2.00 14.11 -1.38
CA ALA A 148 -3.40 13.69 -1.45
C ALA A 148 -3.86 13.07 -0.14
N GLY A 149 -3.06 12.18 0.46
CA GLY A 149 -3.39 11.49 1.71
C GLY A 149 -3.70 12.44 2.86
N ILE A 150 -2.82 13.43 3.11
CA ILE A 150 -3.05 14.43 4.16
C ILE A 150 -4.24 15.34 3.83
N THR A 151 -4.42 15.69 2.55
CA THR A 151 -5.50 16.57 2.10
C THR A 151 -6.87 15.88 2.20
N VAL A 152 -6.96 14.62 1.79
CA VAL A 152 -8.19 13.81 1.87
C VAL A 152 -8.59 13.62 3.32
N SER A 153 -7.64 13.29 4.21
CA SER A 153 -7.89 13.15 5.64
C SER A 153 -8.47 14.43 6.24
N ARG A 154 -7.87 15.59 5.92
CA ARG A 154 -8.37 16.90 6.38
C ARG A 154 -9.73 17.25 5.79
N GLY A 155 -9.95 16.95 4.51
CA GLY A 155 -11.25 17.11 3.84
C GLY A 155 -12.35 16.30 4.53
N ILE A 156 -12.07 15.03 4.86
CA ILE A 156 -13.02 14.17 5.59
C ILE A 156 -13.34 14.77 6.97
N VAL A 157 -12.35 15.20 7.73
CA VAL A 157 -12.57 15.84 9.03
C VAL A 157 -13.45 17.08 8.89
N LYS A 158 -13.20 17.94 7.92
CA LYS A 158 -14.01 19.15 7.64
C LYS A 158 -15.48 18.81 7.39
N TRP A 159 -15.76 17.84 6.50
CA TRP A 159 -17.13 17.49 6.10
C TRP A 159 -17.90 16.66 7.14
N PHE A 160 -17.20 15.98 8.04
CA PHE A 160 -17.77 15.10 9.07
C PHE A 160 -17.53 15.59 10.50
N LYS A 161 -17.14 16.87 10.70
CA LYS A 161 -16.92 17.47 12.01
C LYS A 161 -18.10 17.21 12.96
N GLY A 162 -17.81 16.57 14.10
CA GLY A 162 -18.82 16.20 15.10
C GLY A 162 -19.78 15.07 14.70
N ARG A 163 -19.56 14.38 13.57
CA ARG A 163 -20.45 13.33 13.04
C ARG A 163 -19.66 12.26 12.30
N GLU A 164 -19.70 11.03 12.78
CA GLU A 164 -19.27 9.82 12.03
C GLU A 164 -17.89 9.90 11.31
N THR A 165 -16.95 10.72 11.82
CA THR A 165 -15.64 10.95 11.20
C THR A 165 -14.84 9.65 11.10
N ALA A 166 -14.86 8.82 12.14
CA ALA A 166 -14.14 7.54 12.15
C ALA A 166 -14.70 6.57 11.07
N LEU A 167 -16.02 6.57 10.87
CA LEU A 167 -16.67 5.79 9.81
C LEU A 167 -16.23 6.28 8.43
N ALA A 168 -16.18 7.59 8.23
CA ALA A 168 -15.79 8.18 6.95
C ALA A 168 -14.32 7.87 6.61
N MET A 169 -13.40 8.02 7.57
CA MET A 169 -11.98 7.66 7.40
C MET A 169 -11.79 6.16 7.17
N GLY A 170 -12.52 5.31 7.92
CA GLY A 170 -12.48 3.87 7.71
C GLY A 170 -13.00 3.45 6.33
N SER A 171 -14.00 4.16 5.81
CA SER A 171 -14.55 3.90 4.47
C SER A 171 -13.55 4.28 3.37
N GLU A 172 -12.85 5.40 3.52
CA GLU A 172 -11.79 5.82 2.60
C GLU A 172 -10.65 4.80 2.58
N MET A 173 -10.14 4.41 3.74
CA MET A 173 -9.09 3.39 3.84
C MET A 173 -9.50 2.04 3.25
N ALA A 174 -10.75 1.62 3.45
CA ALA A 174 -11.27 0.38 2.87
C ALA A 174 -11.29 0.45 1.35
N LEU A 175 -11.73 1.57 0.76
CA LEU A 175 -11.69 1.79 -0.69
C LEU A 175 -10.27 1.81 -1.24
N ALA A 176 -9.31 2.44 -0.54
CA ALA A 176 -7.91 2.41 -0.91
C ALA A 176 -7.36 0.97 -0.98
N ARG A 177 -7.67 0.12 0.01
CA ARG A 177 -7.27 -1.31 0.01
C ARG A 177 -7.96 -2.11 -1.09
N LEU A 178 -9.22 -1.80 -1.38
CA LEU A 178 -9.92 -2.39 -2.51
C LEU A 178 -9.27 -2.00 -3.85
N GLY A 179 -8.69 -0.79 -3.95
CA GLY A 179 -7.87 -0.37 -5.09
C GLY A 179 -6.68 -1.30 -5.32
N VAL A 180 -5.93 -1.63 -4.26
CA VAL A 180 -4.82 -2.60 -4.36
C VAL A 180 -5.30 -3.97 -4.84
N ALA A 181 -6.40 -4.50 -4.28
CA ALA A 181 -6.98 -5.77 -4.73
C ALA A 181 -7.41 -5.73 -6.20
N THR A 182 -8.00 -4.61 -6.63
CA THR A 182 -8.40 -4.36 -8.03
C THR A 182 -7.19 -4.36 -8.96
N CYS A 183 -6.09 -3.74 -8.53
CA CYS A 183 -4.84 -3.70 -9.28
C CYS A 183 -4.30 -5.11 -9.56
N MET A 184 -4.33 -6.02 -8.57
CA MET A 184 -3.85 -7.40 -8.73
C MET A 184 -4.58 -8.16 -9.86
N ILE A 185 -5.84 -7.83 -10.11
CA ILE A 185 -6.64 -8.48 -11.17
C ILE A 185 -6.45 -7.78 -12.52
N PHE A 186 -6.58 -6.45 -12.55
CA PHE A 186 -6.67 -5.72 -13.81
C PHE A 186 -5.32 -5.37 -14.43
N SER A 187 -4.25 -5.20 -13.66
CA SER A 187 -2.94 -4.92 -14.24
C SER A 187 -2.46 -6.05 -15.16
N PRO A 188 -2.43 -7.34 -14.74
CA PRO A 188 -2.07 -8.43 -15.62
C PRO A 188 -3.07 -8.62 -16.78
N TYR A 189 -4.36 -8.39 -16.53
CA TYR A 189 -5.40 -8.44 -17.55
C TYR A 189 -5.10 -7.47 -18.71
N PHE A 190 -4.84 -6.20 -18.41
CA PHE A 190 -4.51 -5.22 -19.43
C PHE A 190 -3.16 -5.48 -20.10
N ALA A 191 -2.16 -5.99 -19.37
CA ALA A 191 -0.88 -6.39 -19.97
C ALA A 191 -1.03 -7.46 -21.04
N LYS A 192 -1.93 -8.43 -20.84
CA LYS A 192 -2.16 -9.59 -21.72
C LYS A 192 -3.32 -9.38 -22.71
N LEU A 193 -3.99 -8.22 -22.69
CA LEU A 193 -5.15 -7.93 -23.54
C LEU A 193 -4.77 -7.96 -25.03
N GLY A 194 -5.57 -8.65 -25.83
CA GLY A 194 -5.37 -8.75 -27.29
C GLY A 194 -4.40 -9.84 -27.73
N GLY A 195 -4.08 -10.80 -26.85
CA GLY A 195 -3.34 -12.01 -27.20
C GLY A 195 -1.82 -11.84 -27.32
N HIS A 196 -1.28 -10.64 -27.05
CA HIS A 196 0.15 -10.38 -26.95
C HIS A 196 0.44 -9.52 -25.72
N VAL A 197 1.58 -9.78 -25.08
CA VAL A 197 1.98 -9.06 -23.88
C VAL A 197 2.41 -7.64 -24.24
N ASN A 198 1.87 -6.65 -23.52
CA ASN A 198 2.31 -5.27 -23.59
C ASN A 198 2.11 -4.59 -22.22
N VAL A 199 3.18 -4.50 -21.46
CA VAL A 199 3.19 -3.95 -20.09
C VAL A 199 2.78 -2.47 -20.03
N SER A 200 2.95 -1.71 -21.12
CA SER A 200 2.55 -0.30 -21.16
C SER A 200 1.03 -0.11 -21.06
N ARG A 201 0.23 -1.10 -21.47
CA ARG A 201 -1.24 -1.05 -21.34
C ARG A 201 -1.71 -1.04 -19.89
N SER A 202 -1.02 -1.78 -19.00
CA SER A 202 -1.32 -1.74 -17.56
C SER A 202 -1.08 -0.34 -16.99
N VAL A 203 0.03 0.28 -17.36
CA VAL A 203 0.34 1.65 -16.89
C VAL A 203 -0.62 2.66 -17.50
N ALA A 204 -0.99 2.51 -18.79
CA ALA A 204 -2.00 3.34 -19.46
C ALA A 204 -3.36 3.28 -18.73
N PHE A 205 -3.81 2.07 -18.36
CA PHE A 205 -5.01 1.89 -17.54
C PHE A 205 -4.91 2.69 -16.22
N GLY A 206 -3.78 2.60 -15.52
CA GLY A 206 -3.54 3.37 -14.31
C GLY A 206 -3.56 4.89 -14.55
N VAL A 207 -2.97 5.37 -15.64
CA VAL A 207 -3.00 6.81 -16.01
C VAL A 207 -4.42 7.28 -16.29
N VAL A 208 -5.24 6.51 -16.97
CA VAL A 208 -6.66 6.83 -17.17
C VAL A 208 -7.37 6.98 -15.81
N LEU A 209 -7.09 6.10 -14.85
CA LEU A 209 -7.64 6.22 -13.50
C LEU A 209 -7.14 7.47 -12.77
N LEU A 210 -5.88 7.88 -12.97
CA LEU A 210 -5.36 9.15 -12.41
C LEU A 210 -6.03 10.38 -13.04
N CYS A 211 -6.38 10.34 -14.33
CA CYS A 211 -7.22 11.37 -14.94
C CYS A 211 -8.60 11.45 -14.26
N ILE A 212 -9.22 10.31 -13.99
CA ILE A 212 -10.48 10.24 -13.27
C ILE A 212 -10.32 10.78 -11.84
N ALA A 213 -9.25 10.43 -11.13
CA ALA A 213 -8.95 10.96 -9.80
C ALA A 213 -8.82 12.49 -9.80
N LEU A 214 -8.11 13.06 -10.78
CA LEU A 214 -8.00 14.52 -10.93
C LEU A 214 -9.38 15.16 -11.17
N ILE A 215 -10.21 14.58 -12.03
CA ILE A 215 -11.59 15.07 -12.27
C ILE A 215 -12.38 15.02 -10.95
N MET A 216 -12.28 13.96 -10.16
CA MET A 216 -12.96 13.86 -8.87
C MET A 216 -12.50 14.95 -7.89
N PHE A 217 -11.20 15.25 -7.82
CA PHE A 217 -10.70 16.37 -7.00
C PHE A 217 -11.18 17.73 -7.50
N VAL A 218 -11.30 17.93 -8.81
CA VAL A 218 -11.90 19.16 -9.39
C VAL A 218 -13.37 19.28 -9.03
N VAL A 219 -14.15 18.20 -9.13
CA VAL A 219 -15.56 18.19 -8.71
C VAL A 219 -15.67 18.47 -7.21
N TYR A 220 -14.82 17.84 -6.39
CA TYR A 220 -14.75 18.11 -4.96
C TYR A 220 -14.44 19.58 -4.66
N PHE A 221 -13.52 20.22 -5.40
CA PHE A 221 -13.21 21.64 -5.27
C PHE A 221 -14.47 22.52 -5.36
N PHE A 222 -15.32 22.29 -6.36
CA PHE A 222 -16.56 23.07 -6.54
C PHE A 222 -17.60 22.76 -5.45
N MET A 223 -17.68 21.50 -5.01
CA MET A 223 -18.58 21.11 -3.92
C MET A 223 -18.18 21.76 -2.59
N ASP A 224 -16.89 21.74 -2.26
CA ASP A 224 -16.37 22.32 -1.02
C ASP A 224 -16.48 23.85 -1.02
N LYS A 225 -16.25 24.50 -2.17
CA LYS A 225 -16.51 25.93 -2.36
C LYS A 225 -17.97 26.30 -2.07
N LYS A 226 -18.92 25.45 -2.49
CA LYS A 226 -20.34 25.64 -2.21
C LYS A 226 -20.67 25.45 -0.73
N LEU A 227 -20.02 24.52 -0.04
CA LEU A 227 -20.20 24.32 1.40
C LEU A 227 -19.81 25.59 2.17
N ASP A 228 -18.64 26.15 1.95
CA ASP A 228 -18.17 27.35 2.65
C ASP A 228 -19.09 28.54 2.41
N SER A 229 -19.65 28.69 1.20
CA SER A 229 -20.61 29.74 0.92
C SER A 229 -21.96 29.58 1.65
N GLN A 230 -22.31 28.37 2.09
CA GLN A 230 -23.53 28.06 2.83
C GLN A 230 -23.36 28.12 4.35
N THR A 231 -22.18 27.75 4.85
CA THR A 231 -21.90 27.71 6.30
C THR A 231 -21.34 29.00 6.83
N GLY A 232 -20.75 29.84 5.98
CA GLY A 232 -20.07 31.08 6.40
C GLY A 232 -18.81 30.84 7.24
N GLU A 233 -18.40 29.58 7.43
CA GLU A 233 -17.23 29.20 8.19
C GLU A 233 -16.00 29.26 7.27
N ALA A 234 -15.04 30.12 7.64
CA ALA A 234 -13.69 30.03 7.09
C ALA A 234 -13.03 28.74 7.56
N GLU A 235 -12.17 28.17 6.72
CA GLU A 235 -11.41 26.98 7.07
C GLU A 235 -10.64 27.21 8.38
N GLU A 236 -10.92 26.41 9.42
CA GLU A 236 -10.12 26.44 10.66
C GLU A 236 -8.69 26.09 10.32
N LYS A 237 -7.78 27.01 10.60
CA LYS A 237 -6.34 26.76 10.46
C LYS A 237 -5.89 25.97 11.69
N ASP A 238 -5.46 24.74 11.47
CA ASP A 238 -4.75 24.00 12.51
C ASP A 238 -3.46 24.75 12.90
N ASP A 239 -2.98 24.53 14.13
CA ASP A 239 -1.68 25.04 14.53
C ASP A 239 -0.60 24.51 13.59
N PRO A 240 0.16 25.38 12.89
CA PRO A 240 1.14 24.94 11.91
C PRO A 240 2.24 24.12 12.59
N PHE A 241 2.78 23.16 11.85
CA PHE A 241 3.96 22.39 12.26
C PHE A 241 5.07 23.32 12.77
N LYS A 242 5.48 23.13 14.03
CA LYS A 242 6.55 23.90 14.66
C LYS A 242 7.78 23.04 14.85
N ILE A 243 8.90 23.46 14.28
CA ILE A 243 10.20 22.77 14.44
C ILE A 243 10.57 22.62 15.94
N SER A 244 10.16 23.57 16.79
CA SER A 244 10.36 23.51 18.24
C SER A 244 9.69 22.31 18.92
N ASP A 245 8.62 21.76 18.32
CA ASP A 245 7.89 20.64 18.89
C ASP A 245 8.59 19.30 18.62
N ILE A 246 9.43 19.24 17.59
CA ILE A 246 10.23 18.05 17.27
C ILE A 246 11.08 17.62 18.48
N GLY A 247 11.73 18.57 19.17
CA GLY A 247 12.55 18.25 20.34
C GLY A 247 11.77 17.57 21.46
N LYS A 248 10.52 17.97 21.70
CA LYS A 248 9.64 17.36 22.72
C LYS A 248 9.23 15.95 22.31
N ILE A 249 8.86 15.76 21.05
CA ILE A 249 8.45 14.45 20.50
C ILE A 249 9.62 13.47 20.59
N LEU A 250 10.81 13.88 20.14
CA LEU A 250 12.01 13.05 20.14
C LEU A 250 12.51 12.68 21.55
N SER A 251 12.12 13.43 22.59
CA SER A 251 12.43 13.09 23.98
C SER A 251 11.55 11.96 24.54
N SER A 252 10.44 11.62 23.89
CA SER A 252 9.52 10.58 24.34
C SER A 252 10.00 9.17 23.92
N LEU A 253 10.36 8.34 24.89
CA LEU A 253 10.70 6.94 24.64
C LEU A 253 9.53 6.16 24.03
N GLY A 254 8.28 6.43 24.48
CA GLY A 254 7.08 5.78 23.94
C GLY A 254 6.89 6.09 22.46
N PHE A 255 7.13 7.35 22.06
CA PHE A 255 7.09 7.76 20.66
C PHE A 255 8.09 6.95 19.81
N TRP A 256 9.36 6.86 20.23
CA TRP A 256 10.37 6.10 19.48
C TRP A 256 10.03 4.62 19.35
N LEU A 257 9.50 3.99 20.39
CA LEU A 257 9.11 2.59 20.34
C LEU A 257 7.98 2.36 19.32
N VAL A 258 6.98 3.25 19.27
CA VAL A 258 5.89 3.16 18.29
C VAL A 258 6.38 3.48 16.89
N ALA A 259 7.23 4.50 16.70
CA ALA A 259 7.80 4.85 15.41
C ALA A 259 8.69 3.73 14.83
N LEU A 260 9.55 3.13 15.66
CA LEU A 260 10.40 1.99 15.28
C LEU A 260 9.56 0.76 14.94
N LEU A 261 8.53 0.47 15.73
CA LEU A 261 7.61 -0.62 15.43
C LEU A 261 6.89 -0.38 14.10
N CYS A 262 6.47 0.86 13.85
CA CYS A 262 5.84 1.28 12.60
C CYS A 262 6.76 1.00 11.41
N VAL A 263 7.98 1.53 11.39
CA VAL A 263 8.88 1.34 10.24
C VAL A 263 9.25 -0.13 10.04
N LEU A 264 9.54 -0.88 11.10
CA LEU A 264 9.91 -2.30 10.99
C LEU A 264 8.77 -3.14 10.42
N TYR A 265 7.56 -2.92 10.93
CA TYR A 265 6.41 -3.68 10.51
C TYR A 265 5.97 -3.35 9.08
N TYR A 266 5.82 -2.05 8.77
CA TYR A 266 5.40 -1.61 7.44
C TYR A 266 6.44 -1.94 6.36
N SER A 267 7.72 -1.92 6.70
CA SER A 267 8.82 -2.34 5.81
C SER A 267 8.82 -3.83 5.49
N ALA A 268 8.24 -4.65 6.35
CA ALA A 268 8.09 -6.08 6.09
C ALA A 268 6.83 -6.41 5.24
N ILE A 269 5.84 -5.52 5.21
CA ILE A 269 4.58 -5.76 4.49
C ILE A 269 4.56 -5.12 3.09
N PHE A 270 4.73 -3.79 3.00
CA PHE A 270 4.53 -3.09 1.72
C PHE A 270 5.61 -3.41 0.68
N PRO A 271 6.91 -3.47 1.02
CA PRO A 271 7.91 -3.99 0.09
C PRO A 271 7.65 -5.43 -0.34
N PHE A 272 7.23 -6.31 0.58
CA PHE A 272 6.80 -7.66 0.24
C PHE A 272 5.67 -7.66 -0.79
N GLN A 273 4.64 -6.83 -0.61
CA GLN A 273 3.49 -6.71 -1.53
C GLN A 273 3.93 -6.45 -2.98
N LYS A 274 5.01 -5.67 -3.19
CA LYS A 274 5.57 -5.37 -4.51
C LYS A 274 6.14 -6.61 -5.24
N TYR A 275 6.54 -7.64 -4.49
CA TYR A 275 7.17 -8.87 -4.99
C TYR A 275 6.32 -10.12 -4.79
N ALA A 276 5.24 -10.03 -4.02
CA ALA A 276 4.49 -11.19 -3.54
C ALA A 276 3.90 -12.05 -4.66
N VAL A 277 3.41 -11.43 -5.73
CA VAL A 277 2.87 -12.17 -6.88
C VAL A 277 3.98 -12.98 -7.55
N ASN A 278 5.12 -12.37 -7.83
CA ASN A 278 6.25 -13.09 -8.44
C ASN A 278 6.80 -14.17 -7.50
N MET A 279 6.85 -13.92 -6.20
CA MET A 279 7.20 -14.95 -5.21
C MET A 279 6.25 -16.16 -5.28
N LEU A 280 4.95 -15.92 -5.42
CA LEU A 280 3.97 -17.00 -5.57
C LEU A 280 4.15 -17.74 -6.90
N GLN A 281 4.40 -17.04 -8.03
CA GLN A 281 4.72 -17.65 -9.32
C GLN A 281 5.93 -18.58 -9.24
N CYS A 282 6.99 -18.17 -8.52
CA CYS A 282 8.20 -18.98 -8.34
C CYS A 282 7.98 -20.26 -7.51
N ASN A 283 7.01 -20.27 -6.60
CA ASN A 283 6.83 -21.35 -5.62
C ASN A 283 5.60 -22.22 -5.86
N LEU A 284 4.61 -21.75 -6.64
CA LEU A 284 3.40 -22.51 -6.93
C LEU A 284 3.49 -23.20 -8.28
N THR A 285 3.02 -24.43 -8.33
CA THR A 285 2.78 -25.13 -9.59
C THR A 285 1.38 -24.75 -10.07
N LEU A 286 1.28 -23.63 -10.79
CA LEU A 286 0.03 -23.12 -11.34
C LEU A 286 -0.13 -23.67 -12.77
N THR A 287 -1.32 -24.20 -13.07
CA THR A 287 -1.65 -24.69 -14.41
C THR A 287 -2.60 -23.68 -15.05
N GLU A 288 -2.15 -23.07 -16.13
CA GLU A 288 -3.04 -22.21 -16.92
C GLU A 288 -4.19 -23.04 -17.51
N PRO A 289 -5.43 -22.52 -17.46
CA PRO A 289 -6.56 -23.23 -18.02
C PRO A 289 -6.42 -23.37 -19.54
N ALA A 290 -6.91 -24.50 -20.09
CA ALA A 290 -6.86 -24.78 -21.52
C ALA A 290 -7.48 -23.61 -22.31
N ALA A 291 -6.83 -23.25 -23.43
CA ALA A 291 -7.33 -22.22 -24.32
C ALA A 291 -8.76 -22.57 -24.81
N GLY A 292 -9.66 -21.59 -24.75
CA GLY A 292 -11.09 -21.78 -25.08
C GLY A 292 -11.93 -22.37 -23.94
N SER A 293 -11.36 -22.76 -22.81
CA SER A 293 -12.15 -23.13 -21.62
C SER A 293 -12.84 -21.91 -20.99
N PHE A 294 -13.91 -22.15 -20.24
CA PHE A 294 -14.59 -21.10 -19.47
C PHE A 294 -13.61 -20.34 -18.57
N TRP A 295 -12.66 -21.02 -17.94
CA TRP A 295 -11.72 -20.46 -16.98
C TRP A 295 -10.65 -19.54 -17.60
N ALA A 296 -10.38 -19.69 -18.91
CA ALA A 296 -9.44 -18.84 -19.64
C ALA A 296 -10.08 -17.53 -20.17
N GLY A 297 -11.40 -17.41 -20.12
CA GLY A 297 -12.14 -16.31 -20.75
C GLY A 297 -12.13 -15.02 -19.92
N ASP A 298 -12.23 -13.88 -20.62
CA ASP A 298 -12.34 -12.54 -20.01
C ASP A 298 -13.57 -12.41 -19.10
N THR A 299 -14.67 -13.09 -19.45
CA THR A 299 -15.90 -13.11 -18.66
C THR A 299 -15.65 -13.59 -17.23
N VAL A 300 -14.78 -14.60 -17.05
CA VAL A 300 -14.44 -15.12 -15.71
C VAL A 300 -13.67 -14.09 -14.89
N THR A 301 -12.80 -13.30 -15.52
CA THR A 301 -12.12 -12.18 -14.84
C THR A 301 -13.14 -11.19 -14.28
N ILE A 302 -14.13 -10.82 -15.06
CA ILE A 302 -15.19 -9.89 -14.64
C ILE A 302 -16.03 -10.51 -13.52
N ILE A 303 -16.45 -11.79 -13.65
CA ILE A 303 -17.21 -12.50 -12.62
C ILE A 303 -16.41 -12.57 -11.31
N GLN A 304 -15.13 -12.92 -11.38
CA GLN A 304 -14.25 -12.99 -10.20
C GLN A 304 -14.12 -11.62 -9.52
N TYR A 305 -14.01 -10.54 -10.31
CA TYR A 305 -13.99 -9.19 -9.78
C TYR A 305 -15.32 -8.80 -9.09
N ILE A 306 -16.46 -9.15 -9.70
CA ILE A 306 -17.78 -8.91 -9.08
C ILE A 306 -17.89 -9.66 -7.75
N ILE A 307 -17.44 -10.90 -7.67
CA ILE A 307 -17.44 -11.69 -6.44
C ILE A 307 -16.54 -11.01 -5.39
N MET A 308 -15.37 -10.51 -5.79
CA MET A 308 -14.49 -9.73 -4.90
C MET A 308 -15.20 -8.49 -4.35
N LEU A 309 -15.95 -7.76 -5.18
CA LEU A 309 -16.75 -6.61 -4.74
C LEU A 309 -17.85 -7.05 -3.76
N VAL A 310 -18.50 -8.18 -3.98
CA VAL A 310 -19.49 -8.73 -3.03
C VAL A 310 -18.84 -9.02 -1.68
N VAL A 311 -17.64 -9.65 -1.66
CA VAL A 311 -16.89 -9.87 -0.41
C VAL A 311 -16.63 -8.54 0.29
N ALA A 312 -16.09 -7.54 -0.43
CA ALA A 312 -15.76 -6.23 0.13
C ALA A 312 -17.00 -5.51 0.69
N ILE A 313 -18.06 -5.40 -0.09
CA ILE A 313 -19.28 -4.68 0.28
C ILE A 313 -20.00 -5.37 1.45
N CYS A 314 -20.17 -6.69 1.39
CA CYS A 314 -20.87 -7.43 2.44
C CYS A 314 -20.07 -7.44 3.76
N SER A 315 -18.76 -7.66 3.71
CA SER A 315 -17.92 -7.65 4.90
C SER A 315 -17.86 -6.26 5.54
N PHE A 316 -17.68 -5.21 4.73
CA PHE A 316 -17.68 -3.83 5.20
C PHE A 316 -19.03 -3.44 5.81
N SER A 317 -20.14 -3.68 5.09
CA SER A 317 -21.48 -3.34 5.54
C SER A 317 -21.90 -4.10 6.81
N SER A 318 -21.41 -5.32 7.01
CA SER A 318 -21.68 -6.10 8.22
C SER A 318 -21.20 -5.41 9.50
N ASN A 319 -20.10 -4.64 9.41
CA ASN A 319 -19.53 -3.95 10.58
C ASN A 319 -20.41 -2.79 11.07
N PHE A 320 -21.21 -2.21 10.19
CA PHE A 320 -22.08 -1.07 10.50
C PHE A 320 -23.53 -1.44 10.71
N SER A 321 -23.88 -2.72 10.50
CA SER A 321 -25.25 -3.18 10.73
C SER A 321 -25.59 -3.27 12.23
N LYS A 322 -26.63 -2.56 12.66
CA LYS A 322 -27.17 -2.61 14.02
C LYS A 322 -28.01 -3.87 14.27
N ASN A 323 -28.57 -4.45 13.23
CA ASN A 323 -29.37 -5.68 13.31
C ASN A 323 -28.45 -6.90 13.28
N LYS A 324 -28.46 -7.69 14.37
CA LYS A 324 -27.63 -8.89 14.51
C LYS A 324 -27.87 -9.90 13.40
N SER A 325 -29.13 -10.16 13.03
CA SER A 325 -29.46 -11.11 11.97
C SER A 325 -28.90 -10.65 10.61
N MET A 326 -29.07 -9.37 10.27
CA MET A 326 -28.51 -8.79 9.06
C MET A 326 -26.97 -8.83 9.07
N LYS A 327 -26.33 -8.53 10.20
CA LYS A 327 -24.88 -8.64 10.36
C LYS A 327 -24.39 -10.05 10.06
N PHE A 328 -24.99 -11.07 10.67
CA PHE A 328 -24.62 -12.47 10.42
C PHE A 328 -24.91 -12.90 8.99
N GLY A 329 -26.04 -12.48 8.40
CA GLY A 329 -26.37 -12.75 7.00
C GLY A 329 -25.33 -12.17 6.03
N LEU A 330 -24.94 -10.90 6.21
CA LEU A 330 -23.91 -10.26 5.38
C LEU A 330 -22.54 -10.95 5.55
N MET A 331 -22.16 -11.32 6.77
CA MET A 331 -20.91 -12.06 6.99
C MET A 331 -20.94 -13.45 6.33
N ALA A 332 -22.05 -14.17 6.42
CA ALA A 332 -22.19 -15.46 5.76
C ALA A 332 -22.05 -15.34 4.24
N VAL A 333 -22.70 -14.33 3.63
CA VAL A 333 -22.56 -14.05 2.19
C VAL A 333 -21.10 -13.72 1.86
N ALA A 334 -20.42 -12.87 2.66
CA ALA A 334 -19.02 -12.53 2.42
C ALA A 334 -18.09 -13.75 2.49
N ILE A 335 -18.30 -14.65 3.46
CA ILE A 335 -17.51 -15.89 3.60
C ILE A 335 -17.73 -16.81 2.41
N VAL A 336 -18.99 -17.06 2.02
CA VAL A 336 -19.31 -17.91 0.86
C VAL A 336 -18.71 -17.31 -0.41
N ALA A 337 -18.86 -16.00 -0.63
CA ALA A 337 -18.28 -15.31 -1.77
C ALA A 337 -16.73 -15.40 -1.77
N LEU A 338 -16.08 -15.29 -0.61
CA LEU A 338 -14.63 -15.46 -0.48
C LEU A 338 -14.19 -16.89 -0.84
N ILE A 339 -14.92 -17.91 -0.40
CA ILE A 339 -14.64 -19.31 -0.76
C ILE A 339 -14.75 -19.49 -2.27
N VAL A 340 -15.83 -18.96 -2.89
CA VAL A 340 -16.01 -19.00 -4.35
C VAL A 340 -14.87 -18.25 -5.05
N TYR A 341 -14.48 -17.09 -4.58
CA TYR A 341 -13.35 -16.32 -5.10
C TYR A 341 -12.04 -17.14 -5.08
N CYS A 342 -11.73 -17.75 -3.92
CA CYS A 342 -10.53 -18.60 -3.79
C CYS A 342 -10.57 -19.81 -4.72
N TYR A 343 -11.73 -20.47 -4.85
CA TYR A 343 -11.92 -21.58 -5.79
C TYR A 343 -11.71 -21.14 -7.24
N MET A 344 -12.23 -19.98 -7.64
CA MET A 344 -12.00 -19.44 -8.98
C MET A 344 -10.53 -19.12 -9.23
N GLY A 345 -9.81 -18.54 -8.24
CA GLY A 345 -8.38 -18.29 -8.32
C GLY A 345 -7.57 -19.59 -8.51
N PHE A 346 -7.94 -20.65 -7.82
CA PHE A 346 -7.36 -21.99 -8.00
C PHE A 346 -7.59 -22.51 -9.41
N MET A 347 -8.83 -22.47 -9.91
CA MET A 347 -9.20 -22.96 -11.25
C MET A 347 -8.57 -22.16 -12.40
N ARG A 348 -8.27 -20.88 -12.15
CA ARG A 348 -7.58 -20.02 -13.11
C ARG A 348 -6.05 -20.15 -13.07
N GLY A 349 -5.52 -20.72 -12.01
CA GLY A 349 -4.07 -20.89 -11.85
C GLY A 349 -3.27 -19.57 -11.87
N THR A 350 -3.83 -18.48 -11.30
CA THR A 350 -3.21 -17.16 -11.35
C THR A 350 -2.74 -16.71 -9.96
N ALA A 351 -1.44 -16.43 -9.81
CA ALA A 351 -0.84 -15.98 -8.56
C ALA A 351 -1.41 -14.64 -8.10
N GLU A 352 -1.72 -13.77 -9.04
CA GLU A 352 -2.25 -12.43 -8.83
C GLU A 352 -3.58 -12.46 -8.10
N THR A 353 -4.47 -13.35 -8.50
CA THR A 353 -5.79 -13.50 -7.87
C THR A 353 -5.70 -14.16 -6.50
N ILE A 354 -4.70 -15.03 -6.27
CA ILE A 354 -4.41 -15.60 -4.97
C ILE A 354 -3.97 -14.49 -4.01
N PHE A 355 -3.04 -13.64 -4.43
CA PHE A 355 -2.52 -12.57 -3.58
C PHE A 355 -3.54 -11.45 -3.32
N ALA A 356 -4.48 -11.20 -4.23
CA ALA A 356 -5.53 -10.18 -4.06
C ALA A 356 -6.40 -10.41 -2.79
N VAL A 357 -6.43 -11.61 -2.24
CA VAL A 357 -7.09 -11.92 -0.95
C VAL A 357 -6.46 -11.14 0.21
N PHE A 358 -5.16 -10.85 0.16
CA PHE A 358 -4.48 -10.08 1.21
C PHE A 358 -5.09 -8.69 1.46
N PRO A 359 -5.11 -7.77 0.46
CA PRO A 359 -5.72 -6.46 0.66
C PRO A 359 -7.24 -6.53 0.85
N LEU A 360 -7.92 -7.51 0.25
CA LEU A 360 -9.35 -7.72 0.42
C LEU A 360 -9.71 -8.07 1.87
N LEU A 361 -8.90 -8.90 2.54
CA LEU A 361 -9.12 -9.26 3.92
C LEU A 361 -8.94 -8.05 4.86
N ALA A 362 -8.03 -7.12 4.55
CA ALA A 362 -7.85 -5.91 5.31
C ALA A 362 -9.11 -5.02 5.30
N VAL A 363 -9.84 -4.97 4.17
CA VAL A 363 -11.15 -4.27 4.09
C VAL A 363 -12.14 -4.82 5.11
N ALA A 364 -12.15 -6.15 5.29
CA ALA A 364 -13.09 -6.83 6.17
C ALA A 364 -12.72 -6.74 7.67
N ILE A 365 -11.45 -6.94 7.99
CA ILE A 365 -11.00 -7.19 9.37
C ILE A 365 -10.60 -5.90 10.09
N THR A 366 -9.99 -4.93 9.41
CA THR A 366 -9.48 -3.72 10.06
C THR A 366 -10.55 -2.95 10.86
N PRO A 367 -11.79 -2.74 10.38
CA PRO A 367 -12.83 -2.08 11.18
C PRO A 367 -13.25 -2.87 12.44
N ILE A 368 -13.23 -4.20 12.35
CA ILE A 368 -13.56 -5.07 13.50
C ILE A 368 -12.51 -4.91 14.61
N LEU A 369 -11.24 -4.93 14.22
CA LEU A 369 -10.11 -4.81 15.13
C LEU A 369 -10.01 -3.42 15.73
N GLY A 370 -10.27 -2.36 14.95
CA GLY A 370 -10.37 -0.99 15.45
C GLY A 370 -11.42 -0.85 16.54
N SER A 371 -12.64 -1.38 16.28
CA SER A 371 -13.71 -1.40 17.29
C SER A 371 -13.35 -2.22 18.54
N TYR A 372 -12.54 -3.27 18.38
CA TYR A 372 -12.05 -4.05 19.53
C TYR A 372 -11.08 -3.24 20.38
N VAL A 373 -10.10 -2.55 19.75
CA VAL A 373 -9.15 -1.67 20.47
C VAL A 373 -9.89 -0.55 21.19
N ASP A 374 -10.85 0.08 20.54
CA ASP A 374 -11.63 1.16 21.16
C ASP A 374 -12.36 0.70 22.43
N LYS A 375 -12.92 -0.50 22.44
CA LYS A 375 -13.73 -1.02 23.55
C LYS A 375 -12.95 -1.78 24.60
N LYS A 376 -11.87 -2.46 24.22
CA LYS A 376 -11.12 -3.37 25.09
C LYS A 376 -9.68 -2.92 25.33
N GLY A 377 -9.16 -2.00 24.55
CA GLY A 377 -7.77 -1.62 24.56
C GLY A 377 -6.88 -2.71 23.97
N LYS A 378 -5.80 -3.06 24.67
CA LYS A 378 -4.84 -4.12 24.30
C LYS A 378 -3.98 -3.77 23.07
N ALA A 379 -3.75 -2.48 22.80
CA ALA A 379 -3.02 -2.04 21.63
C ALA A 379 -1.60 -2.63 21.56
N ALA A 380 -0.81 -2.54 22.63
CA ALA A 380 0.54 -3.10 22.65
C ALA A 380 0.54 -4.64 22.46
N SER A 381 -0.43 -5.33 23.06
CA SER A 381 -0.60 -6.78 22.88
C SER A 381 -0.94 -7.13 21.43
N MET A 382 -1.80 -6.36 20.75
CA MET A 382 -2.16 -6.57 19.34
C MET A 382 -0.98 -6.33 18.40
N LEU A 383 -0.15 -5.32 18.67
CA LEU A 383 1.08 -5.06 17.93
C LEU A 383 2.06 -6.25 18.02
N MET A 384 2.18 -6.86 19.21
CA MET A 384 3.00 -8.07 19.40
C MET A 384 2.46 -9.27 18.62
N ILE A 385 1.14 -9.51 18.70
CA ILE A 385 0.49 -10.63 17.98
C ILE A 385 0.65 -10.42 16.47
N GLY A 386 0.42 -9.20 15.97
CA GLY A 386 0.63 -8.87 14.56
C GLY A 386 2.05 -9.17 14.11
N SER A 387 3.06 -8.76 14.89
CA SER A 387 4.47 -9.04 14.57
C SER A 387 4.80 -10.54 14.59
N LEU A 388 4.25 -11.30 15.53
CA LEU A 388 4.43 -12.76 15.59
C LEU A 388 3.82 -13.46 14.38
N LEU A 389 2.58 -13.10 14.00
CA LEU A 389 1.93 -13.64 12.81
C LEU A 389 2.69 -13.30 11.53
N LEU A 390 3.25 -12.09 11.44
CA LEU A 390 4.10 -11.67 10.33
C LEU A 390 5.33 -12.57 10.17
N ILE A 391 6.03 -12.85 11.28
CA ILE A 391 7.19 -13.77 11.29
C ILE A 391 6.77 -15.14 10.77
N ILE A 392 5.69 -15.71 11.30
CA ILE A 392 5.18 -17.02 10.89
C ILE A 392 4.87 -17.03 9.38
N CYS A 393 4.22 -15.99 8.86
CA CYS A 393 3.89 -15.91 7.44
C CYS A 393 5.13 -15.88 6.55
N HIS A 394 6.11 -15.01 6.86
CA HIS A 394 7.33 -14.92 6.05
C HIS A 394 8.16 -16.21 6.10
N LEU A 395 8.27 -16.85 7.27
CA LEU A 395 8.95 -18.14 7.38
C LEU A 395 8.19 -19.27 6.68
N THR A 396 6.86 -19.23 6.68
CA THR A 396 6.04 -20.18 5.91
C THR A 396 6.27 -20.01 4.41
N PHE A 397 6.31 -18.78 3.90
CA PHE A 397 6.63 -18.52 2.50
C PHE A 397 8.07 -18.90 2.15
N ALA A 398 9.03 -18.69 3.07
CA ALA A 398 10.45 -18.99 2.84
C ALA A 398 10.75 -20.49 2.81
N PHE A 399 10.16 -21.27 3.71
CA PHE A 399 10.58 -22.65 3.93
C PHE A 399 9.48 -23.69 3.69
N ILE A 400 8.23 -23.38 4.01
CA ILE A 400 7.13 -24.35 3.90
C ILE A 400 6.54 -24.35 2.49
N LEU A 401 6.24 -23.19 1.92
CA LEU A 401 5.65 -23.10 0.59
C LEU A 401 6.48 -23.78 -0.51
N PRO A 402 7.83 -23.62 -0.56
CA PRO A 402 8.67 -24.30 -1.55
C PRO A 402 8.62 -25.82 -1.46
N MET A 403 8.35 -26.41 -0.27
CA MET A 403 8.20 -27.86 -0.10
C MET A 403 7.01 -28.44 -0.87
N PHE A 404 6.05 -27.61 -1.23
CA PHE A 404 4.88 -28.00 -2.03
C PHE A 404 5.07 -27.77 -3.53
N LYS A 405 6.26 -27.38 -4.00
CA LYS A 405 6.56 -27.25 -5.42
C LYS A 405 6.35 -28.63 -6.08
N GLY A 406 5.48 -28.67 -7.11
CA GLY A 406 5.01 -29.92 -7.72
C GLY A 406 3.69 -30.47 -7.18
N ASN A 407 3.19 -29.95 -6.06
CA ASN A 407 1.87 -30.26 -5.52
C ASN A 407 0.95 -29.02 -5.64
N ALA A 408 0.27 -28.87 -6.78
CA ALA A 408 -0.55 -27.70 -7.07
C ALA A 408 -1.61 -27.42 -6.00
N VAL A 409 -2.34 -28.45 -5.55
CA VAL A 409 -3.40 -28.29 -4.54
C VAL A 409 -2.83 -27.91 -3.18
N GLY A 410 -1.81 -28.65 -2.73
CA GLY A 410 -1.17 -28.40 -1.43
C GLY A 410 -0.52 -27.02 -1.37
N GLY A 411 0.21 -26.62 -2.42
CA GLY A 411 0.85 -25.31 -2.51
C GLY A 411 -0.16 -24.15 -2.44
N VAL A 412 -1.25 -24.24 -3.21
CA VAL A 412 -2.29 -23.20 -3.22
C VAL A 412 -3.02 -23.11 -1.87
N ILE A 413 -3.28 -24.22 -1.20
CA ILE A 413 -3.88 -24.21 0.15
C ILE A 413 -2.94 -23.52 1.14
N VAL A 414 -1.64 -23.88 1.16
CA VAL A 414 -0.65 -23.23 2.03
C VAL A 414 -0.56 -21.74 1.74
N ALA A 415 -0.55 -21.34 0.46
CA ALA A 415 -0.51 -19.94 0.05
C ALA A 415 -1.74 -19.19 0.57
N TYR A 416 -2.97 -19.68 0.35
CA TYR A 416 -4.18 -19.03 0.84
C TYR A 416 -4.22 -18.93 2.37
N VAL A 417 -3.91 -19.99 3.09
CA VAL A 417 -3.89 -19.96 4.56
C VAL A 417 -2.90 -18.91 5.06
N THR A 418 -1.69 -18.88 4.48
CA THR A 418 -0.66 -17.92 4.88
C THR A 418 -1.06 -16.48 4.54
N ILE A 419 -1.67 -16.24 3.37
CA ILE A 419 -2.17 -14.93 2.96
C ILE A 419 -3.31 -14.45 3.87
N LEU A 420 -4.23 -15.34 4.28
CA LEU A 420 -5.30 -15.02 5.22
C LEU A 420 -4.72 -14.62 6.59
N VAL A 421 -3.72 -15.37 7.09
CA VAL A 421 -3.02 -15.02 8.34
C VAL A 421 -2.26 -13.71 8.20
N LEU A 422 -1.61 -13.46 7.05
CA LEU A 422 -0.91 -12.21 6.78
C LEU A 422 -1.86 -11.02 6.74
N GLY A 423 -3.04 -11.16 6.12
CA GLY A 423 -4.07 -10.12 6.09
C GLY A 423 -4.62 -9.82 7.48
N ALA A 424 -4.82 -10.84 8.31
CA ALA A 424 -5.19 -10.66 9.71
C ALA A 424 -4.08 -9.95 10.51
N SER A 425 -2.82 -10.37 10.34
CA SER A 425 -1.64 -9.71 10.92
C SER A 425 -1.60 -8.23 10.53
N PHE A 426 -1.72 -7.94 9.23
CA PHE A 426 -1.72 -6.56 8.73
C PHE A 426 -2.85 -5.73 9.34
N SER A 427 -4.03 -6.27 9.51
CA SER A 427 -5.17 -5.54 10.07
C SER A 427 -5.02 -5.20 11.56
N LEU A 428 -4.28 -6.03 12.32
CA LEU A 428 -4.01 -5.80 13.75
C LEU A 428 -3.19 -4.53 13.99
N VAL A 429 -2.17 -4.29 13.16
CA VAL A 429 -1.19 -3.23 13.43
C VAL A 429 -1.77 -1.83 13.18
N PRO A 430 -2.36 -1.47 12.04
CA PRO A 430 -2.97 -0.15 11.87
C PRO A 430 -4.06 0.14 12.90
N ALA A 431 -4.86 -0.88 13.26
CA ALA A 431 -5.94 -0.74 14.23
C ALA A 431 -5.43 -0.41 15.65
N ALA A 432 -4.21 -0.81 15.97
CA ALA A 432 -3.60 -0.58 17.29
C ALA A 432 -2.59 0.58 17.29
N LEU A 433 -1.78 0.73 16.23
CA LEU A 433 -0.66 1.66 16.17
C LEU A 433 -1.13 3.11 16.12
N TRP A 434 -2.00 3.44 15.17
CA TRP A 434 -2.41 4.83 14.96
C TRP A 434 -3.18 5.42 16.14
N PRO A 435 -4.11 4.71 16.80
CA PRO A 435 -4.76 5.19 18.02
C PRO A 435 -3.83 5.26 19.24
N SER A 436 -2.64 4.66 19.19
CA SER A 436 -1.66 4.75 20.27
C SER A 436 -0.91 6.08 20.30
N VAL A 437 -0.72 6.73 19.14
CA VAL A 437 0.09 7.97 19.03
C VAL A 437 -0.44 9.09 19.92
N PRO A 438 -1.75 9.41 19.96
CA PRO A 438 -2.28 10.45 20.83
C PRO A 438 -2.07 10.22 22.33
N LYS A 439 -1.84 8.96 22.73
CA LYS A 439 -1.57 8.61 24.14
C LYS A 439 -0.11 8.89 24.55
N LEU A 440 0.78 9.16 23.60
CA LEU A 440 2.23 9.24 23.79
C LEU A 440 2.75 10.67 23.73
N VAL A 441 1.97 11.60 23.23
CA VAL A 441 2.34 13.01 23.03
C VAL A 441 1.19 13.95 23.41
N ASP A 442 1.51 15.20 23.71
CA ASP A 442 0.49 16.22 24.02
C ASP A 442 -0.41 16.50 22.80
N GLU A 443 -1.70 16.78 23.03
CA GLU A 443 -2.69 17.06 21.98
C GLU A 443 -2.22 18.13 20.97
N LYS A 444 -1.51 19.15 21.44
CA LYS A 444 -1.03 20.28 20.63
C LYS A 444 0.02 19.88 19.58
N ILE A 445 0.68 18.73 19.73
CA ILE A 445 1.78 18.29 18.88
C ILE A 445 1.50 16.95 18.18
N ILE A 446 0.27 16.45 18.25
CA ILE A 446 -0.13 15.18 17.62
C ILE A 446 0.13 15.19 16.10
N GLY A 447 -0.20 16.28 15.40
CA GLY A 447 0.05 16.41 13.96
C GLY A 447 1.53 16.28 13.61
N SER A 448 2.40 16.92 14.38
CA SER A 448 3.85 16.81 14.21
C SER A 448 4.37 15.39 14.50
N ALA A 449 3.78 14.71 15.48
CA ALA A 449 4.14 13.33 15.80
C ALA A 449 3.75 12.37 14.66
N TYR A 450 2.55 12.50 14.09
CA TYR A 450 2.16 11.71 12.92
C TYR A 450 3.07 11.98 11.71
N ALA A 451 3.37 13.25 11.41
CA ALA A 451 4.26 13.60 10.30
C ALA A 451 5.65 12.96 10.46
N LEU A 452 6.19 12.95 11.66
CA LEU A 452 7.49 12.34 11.96
C LEU A 452 7.45 10.81 11.85
N ILE A 453 6.37 10.15 12.31
CA ILE A 453 6.18 8.72 12.15
C ILE A 453 6.07 8.35 10.66
N PHE A 454 5.31 9.10 9.88
CA PHE A 454 5.20 8.88 8.42
C PHE A 454 6.55 9.05 7.72
N TRP A 455 7.34 10.05 8.11
CA TRP A 455 8.68 10.23 7.57
C TRP A 455 9.58 9.03 7.89
N ILE A 456 9.61 8.56 9.15
CA ILE A 456 10.37 7.37 9.56
C ILE A 456 9.88 6.12 8.81
N GLN A 457 8.56 5.96 8.65
CA GLN A 457 7.96 4.87 7.87
C GLN A 457 8.44 4.89 6.42
N ASN A 458 8.47 6.07 5.78
CA ASN A 458 8.88 6.22 4.39
C ASN A 458 10.35 5.85 4.16
N ILE A 459 11.22 5.95 5.17
CA ILE A 459 12.60 5.43 5.09
C ILE A 459 12.58 3.93 4.78
N GLY A 460 11.74 3.18 5.47
CA GLY A 460 11.60 1.75 5.24
C GLY A 460 10.96 1.42 3.89
N LEU A 461 9.94 2.17 3.49
CA LEU A 461 9.24 1.97 2.21
C LEU A 461 10.13 2.30 1.00
N TRP A 462 11.09 3.20 1.16
CA TRP A 462 12.12 3.46 0.17
C TRP A 462 13.18 2.37 0.13
N LEU A 463 13.71 1.98 1.29
CA LEU A 463 14.90 1.14 1.40
C LEU A 463 14.61 -0.33 1.08
N PHE A 464 13.53 -0.89 1.61
CA PHE A 464 13.32 -2.34 1.57
C PHE A 464 12.93 -2.90 0.20
N PRO A 465 12.21 -2.22 -0.71
CA PRO A 465 12.05 -2.70 -2.09
C PRO A 465 13.38 -2.85 -2.81
N LEU A 466 14.30 -1.90 -2.62
CA LEU A 466 15.66 -1.95 -3.15
C LEU A 466 16.46 -3.10 -2.55
N LEU A 467 16.40 -3.29 -1.22
CA LEU A 467 17.11 -4.38 -0.54
C LEU A 467 16.59 -5.76 -0.98
N ILE A 468 15.28 -5.94 -1.15
CA ILE A 468 14.71 -7.19 -1.67
C ILE A 468 15.28 -7.46 -3.06
N GLY A 469 15.28 -6.46 -3.95
CA GLY A 469 15.85 -6.59 -5.28
C GLY A 469 17.32 -6.97 -5.25
N LYS A 470 18.12 -6.28 -4.44
CA LYS A 470 19.57 -6.56 -4.28
C LYS A 470 19.84 -7.95 -3.70
N VAL A 471 19.06 -8.39 -2.72
CA VAL A 471 19.19 -9.74 -2.16
C VAL A 471 18.82 -10.78 -3.20
N LEU A 472 17.73 -10.57 -3.96
CA LEU A 472 17.36 -11.48 -5.06
C LEU A 472 18.47 -11.63 -6.10
N GLU A 473 19.07 -10.53 -6.57
CA GLU A 473 20.19 -10.59 -7.53
C GLU A 473 21.38 -11.37 -6.95
N ASN A 474 21.74 -11.10 -5.71
CA ASN A 474 22.90 -11.75 -5.08
C ASN A 474 22.68 -13.24 -4.79
N THR A 475 21.44 -13.66 -4.56
CA THR A 475 21.10 -15.05 -4.19
C THR A 475 20.65 -15.90 -5.39
N ASN A 476 20.43 -15.29 -6.55
CA ASN A 476 20.04 -15.96 -7.78
C ASN A 476 21.02 -15.68 -8.95
N PRO A 477 22.33 -15.88 -8.78
CA PRO A 477 23.29 -15.58 -9.83
C PRO A 477 23.06 -16.47 -11.05
N GLY A 478 22.91 -15.84 -12.25
CA GLY A 478 22.72 -16.56 -13.52
C GLY A 478 21.33 -17.17 -13.72
N VAL A 479 20.35 -16.79 -12.92
CA VAL A 479 18.94 -17.17 -13.12
C VAL A 479 18.25 -16.09 -13.94
N ASP A 480 18.09 -16.33 -15.25
CA ASP A 480 17.46 -15.39 -16.18
C ASP A 480 15.91 -15.48 -16.15
N ASP A 481 15.38 -16.64 -15.78
CA ASP A 481 13.93 -16.87 -15.73
C ASP A 481 13.31 -16.17 -14.49
N PRO A 482 12.46 -15.15 -14.67
CA PRO A 482 11.86 -14.41 -13.57
C PRO A 482 10.94 -15.23 -12.67
N VAL A 483 10.49 -16.41 -13.11
CA VAL A 483 9.63 -17.30 -12.32
C VAL A 483 10.38 -18.48 -11.71
N ALA A 484 11.70 -18.50 -11.85
CA ALA A 484 12.58 -19.51 -11.23
C ALA A 484 13.39 -18.98 -10.03
N LEU A 485 13.17 -17.75 -9.60
CA LEU A 485 13.91 -17.08 -8.52
C LEU A 485 13.65 -17.74 -7.16
N ASP A 486 14.70 -17.87 -6.36
CA ASP A 486 14.62 -18.26 -4.94
C ASP A 486 14.41 -17.03 -4.05
N TYR A 487 13.27 -16.98 -3.40
CA TYR A 487 12.84 -15.91 -2.50
C TYR A 487 13.19 -16.17 -1.03
N THR A 488 13.88 -17.25 -0.69
CA THR A 488 14.16 -17.65 0.69
C THR A 488 14.81 -16.53 1.49
N TRP A 489 15.92 -15.98 0.99
CA TRP A 489 16.66 -14.95 1.73
C TRP A 489 15.94 -13.59 1.85
N PRO A 490 15.28 -13.05 0.80
CA PRO A 490 14.42 -11.89 0.98
C PRO A 490 13.35 -12.08 2.05
N LEU A 491 12.70 -13.24 2.08
CA LEU A 491 11.66 -13.55 3.06
C LEU A 491 12.21 -13.70 4.48
N VAL A 492 13.39 -14.31 4.64
CA VAL A 492 14.10 -14.37 5.93
C VAL A 492 14.48 -12.97 6.41
N MET A 493 14.96 -12.10 5.52
CA MET A 493 15.25 -10.70 5.84
C MET A 493 13.99 -9.99 6.38
N LEU A 494 12.84 -10.17 5.74
CA LEU A 494 11.59 -9.59 6.19
C LEU A 494 11.09 -10.21 7.51
N ALA A 495 11.29 -11.52 7.71
CA ALA A 495 11.02 -12.17 9.00
C ALA A 495 11.88 -11.58 10.13
N CYS A 496 13.14 -11.25 9.88
CA CYS A 496 14.01 -10.57 10.86
C CYS A 496 13.46 -9.19 11.26
N LEU A 497 12.86 -8.43 10.33
CA LEU A 497 12.13 -7.19 10.68
C LEU A 497 10.96 -7.47 11.61
N GLY A 498 10.22 -8.54 11.35
CA GLY A 498 9.14 -9.01 12.22
C GLY A 498 9.64 -9.34 13.63
N VAL A 499 10.80 -10.02 13.74
CA VAL A 499 11.44 -10.32 15.03
C VAL A 499 11.83 -9.04 15.76
N ALA A 500 12.45 -8.08 15.06
CA ALA A 500 12.80 -6.79 15.64
C ALA A 500 11.54 -6.03 16.09
N ALA A 501 10.48 -6.02 15.29
CA ALA A 501 9.19 -5.42 15.65
C ALA A 501 8.57 -6.09 16.89
N LEU A 502 8.63 -7.42 17.00
CA LEU A 502 8.15 -8.15 18.17
C LEU A 502 8.94 -7.78 19.43
N ILE A 503 10.26 -7.69 19.34
CA ILE A 503 11.11 -7.27 20.47
C ILE A 503 10.72 -5.84 20.91
N ILE A 504 10.58 -4.91 19.97
CA ILE A 504 10.14 -3.53 20.28
C ILE A 504 8.74 -3.53 20.89
N GLY A 505 7.81 -4.37 20.40
CA GLY A 505 6.48 -4.53 20.96
C GLY A 505 6.50 -5.02 22.42
N ILE A 506 7.37 -5.97 22.76
CA ILE A 506 7.57 -6.46 24.13
C ILE A 506 8.12 -5.34 25.03
N ILE A 507 9.09 -4.57 24.55
CA ILE A 507 9.64 -3.43 25.26
C ILE A 507 8.57 -2.37 25.48
N LEU A 508 7.80 -2.04 24.44
CA LEU A 508 6.69 -1.08 24.49
C LEU A 508 5.67 -1.46 25.54
N LYS A 509 5.25 -2.73 25.59
CA LYS A 509 4.31 -3.23 26.60
C LYS A 509 4.87 -3.11 28.02
N ARG A 510 6.16 -3.38 28.23
CA ARG A 510 6.81 -3.21 29.53
C ARG A 510 6.92 -1.74 29.93
N VAL A 511 7.22 -0.87 28.98
CA VAL A 511 7.29 0.59 29.21
C VAL A 511 5.90 1.15 29.52
N ASP A 512 4.87 0.69 28.81
CA ASP A 512 3.47 1.05 29.06
C ASP A 512 3.07 0.69 30.50
N ALA A 513 3.33 -0.55 30.93
CA ALA A 513 3.05 -1.00 32.29
C ALA A 513 3.79 -0.21 33.37
N LYS A 514 5.05 0.23 33.09
CA LYS A 514 5.88 0.97 34.06
C LYS A 514 5.54 2.47 34.12
N LYS A 515 5.24 3.06 32.94
CA LYS A 515 5.01 4.52 32.81
C LYS A 515 3.53 4.88 32.74
N HIS A 516 2.63 3.90 32.78
CA HIS A 516 1.17 4.09 32.69
C HIS A 516 0.75 4.93 31.47
N LEU A 517 1.26 4.56 30.27
CA LEU A 517 0.96 5.28 29.04
C LEU A 517 -0.48 5.03 28.54
N GLY A 518 -1.16 3.99 29.07
CA GLY A 518 -2.56 3.68 28.77
C GLY A 518 -2.76 2.95 27.42
N LEU A 519 -1.70 2.33 26.86
CA LEU A 519 -1.81 1.62 25.58
C LEU A 519 -2.65 0.35 25.67
N GLU A 520 -2.66 -0.31 26.82
CA GLU A 520 -3.49 -1.48 27.10
C GLU A 520 -4.92 -1.13 27.55
N GLU A 521 -5.22 0.17 27.76
CA GLU A 521 -6.54 0.64 28.18
C GLU A 521 -7.46 0.93 26.98
N PRO A 522 -8.80 0.80 27.17
CA PRO A 522 -9.76 1.19 26.13
C PRO A 522 -9.62 2.66 25.73
N ASN A 523 -9.90 2.97 24.45
CA ASN A 523 -9.93 4.35 23.97
C ASN A 523 -11.26 5.04 24.35
N ILE A 524 -12.35 4.25 24.46
CA ILE A 524 -13.68 4.71 24.86
C ILE A 524 -13.93 4.19 26.27
N LYS A 525 -14.13 5.11 27.20
CA LYS A 525 -14.52 4.78 28.61
C LYS A 525 -16.00 4.51 28.72
#